data_18d0af94ab251ea2ef835f4e763bb6d4
#
_entry.id   18d0af94ab251ea2ef835f4e763bb6d4
#
_cell.length_a   1.000
_cell.length_b   1.000
_cell.length_c   1.000
_cell.angle_alpha   90.00
_cell.angle_beta   90.00
_cell.angle_gamma   90.00
#
_symmetry.space_group_name_H-M   'P 1'
#
loop_
_entity.id
_entity.type
_entity.pdbx_description
1 polymer ?
#
loop_
_entity_poly.entity_id
_entity_poly.type
_entity_poly.pdbx_seq_one_letter_code
_entity_poly.pdbx_strand_id
1 'polypeptide(L)'
;MVANPTGLSGYHFHHELFHFADYRLFGWPPRCENWSKLHPDAAYGSGGRQAVAQAGGDPQQLRAPRRDLPGFVTVYAQSAAEEDRAEVFATLIERHPLALELIASDPVIAAKCSFVLDAVERIHPGMREALGY
;
A
#
# COMPACT_ATOMS: atom_id res chain seq x y z
N MET A 1 -16.59 10.00 -8.88
CA MET A 1 -16.22 8.57 -8.90
C MET A 1 -17.46 7.75 -9.24
N VAL A 2 -17.40 7.01 -10.31
CA VAL A 2 -18.50 6.10 -10.66
C VAL A 2 -18.43 4.89 -9.74
N ALA A 3 -19.50 4.63 -8.98
CA ALA A 3 -19.57 3.44 -8.15
C ALA A 3 -19.50 2.18 -9.04
N ASN A 4 -18.53 1.33 -8.76
CA ASN A 4 -18.44 0.03 -9.40
C ASN A 4 -19.70 -0.78 -9.02
N PRO A 5 -20.36 -1.49 -9.95
CA PRO A 5 -21.52 -2.31 -9.64
C PRO A 5 -21.28 -3.37 -8.54
N THR A 6 -20.02 -3.75 -8.31
CA THR A 6 -19.63 -4.67 -7.25
C THR A 6 -19.36 -4.00 -5.90
N GLY A 7 -19.46 -2.66 -5.82
CA GLY A 7 -19.14 -1.89 -4.62
C GLY A 7 -17.64 -1.74 -4.33
N LEU A 8 -16.78 -2.27 -5.19
CA LEU A 8 -15.33 -2.14 -5.04
C LEU A 8 -14.87 -0.80 -5.64
N SER A 9 -14.11 -0.02 -4.86
CA SER A 9 -13.45 1.18 -5.38
C SER A 9 -12.24 0.79 -6.25
N GLY A 10 -11.80 1.69 -7.12
CA GLY A 10 -10.55 1.51 -7.87
C GLY A 10 -9.37 1.30 -6.94
N TYR A 11 -9.35 1.98 -5.80
CA TYR A 11 -8.34 1.80 -4.76
C TYR A 11 -8.26 0.35 -4.26
N HIS A 12 -9.40 -0.23 -3.93
CA HIS A 12 -9.48 -1.62 -3.48
C HIS A 12 -9.03 -2.60 -4.58
N PHE A 13 -9.42 -2.36 -5.81
CA PHE A 13 -9.00 -3.17 -6.96
C PHE A 13 -7.48 -3.19 -7.10
N HIS A 14 -6.82 -2.04 -7.05
CA HIS A 14 -5.36 -1.96 -7.17
C HIS A 14 -4.66 -2.58 -5.97
N HIS A 15 -5.22 -2.45 -4.77
CA HIS A 15 -4.72 -3.15 -3.59
C HIS A 15 -4.69 -4.66 -3.81
N GLU A 16 -5.80 -5.24 -4.23
CA GLU A 16 -5.89 -6.69 -4.47
C GLU A 16 -5.00 -7.14 -5.63
N LEU A 17 -4.90 -6.32 -6.68
CA LEU A 17 -4.03 -6.60 -7.82
C LEU A 17 -2.57 -6.70 -7.40
N PHE A 18 -2.12 -5.85 -6.49
CA PHE A 18 -0.73 -5.85 -6.03
C PHE A 18 -0.37 -7.15 -5.30
N HIS A 19 -1.30 -7.81 -4.63
CA HIS A 19 -1.03 -9.09 -3.99
C HIS A 19 -0.52 -10.15 -4.98
N PHE A 20 -0.99 -10.15 -6.22
CA PHE A 20 -0.46 -11.05 -7.27
C PHE A 20 0.99 -10.72 -7.61
N ALA A 21 1.33 -9.44 -7.71
CA ALA A 21 2.70 -9.00 -7.93
C ALA A 21 3.61 -9.42 -6.77
N ASP A 22 3.13 -9.25 -5.55
CA ASP A 22 3.83 -9.62 -4.32
C ASP A 22 4.15 -11.13 -4.30
N TYR A 23 3.17 -11.97 -4.61
CA TYR A 23 3.36 -13.42 -4.68
C TYR A 23 4.38 -13.81 -5.75
N ARG A 24 4.30 -13.18 -6.91
CA ARG A 24 5.22 -13.43 -8.01
C ARG A 24 6.66 -13.07 -7.67
N LEU A 25 6.87 -11.96 -6.96
CA LEU A 25 8.21 -11.45 -6.64
C LEU A 25 8.80 -12.09 -5.38
N PHE A 26 7.98 -12.35 -4.37
CA PHE A 26 8.43 -12.69 -3.02
C PHE A 26 7.91 -14.03 -2.50
N GLY A 27 7.18 -14.80 -3.32
CA GLY A 27 6.65 -16.10 -2.94
C GLY A 27 5.40 -16.04 -2.07
N TRP A 28 4.94 -17.21 -1.61
CA TRP A 28 3.80 -17.33 -0.71
C TRP A 28 4.17 -18.11 0.55
N PRO A 29 3.94 -17.61 1.78
CA PRO A 29 3.60 -16.19 2.04
C PRO A 29 4.74 -15.26 1.63
N PRO A 30 4.44 -14.03 1.20
CA PRO A 30 5.48 -13.11 0.74
C PRO A 30 6.47 -12.80 1.87
N ARG A 31 7.76 -13.02 1.61
CA ARG A 31 8.83 -12.70 2.55
C ARG A 31 9.78 -11.70 1.90
N CYS A 32 9.91 -10.55 2.52
CA CYS A 32 10.78 -9.50 2.00
C CYS A 32 11.53 -8.80 3.13
N GLU A 33 12.77 -9.24 3.37
CA GLU A 33 13.64 -8.65 4.39
C GLU A 33 13.99 -7.19 4.06
N ASN A 34 14.14 -6.87 2.78
CA ASN A 34 14.45 -5.51 2.35
C ASN A 34 13.30 -4.54 2.68
N TRP A 35 12.05 -5.00 2.63
CA TRP A 35 10.92 -4.20 3.07
C TRP A 35 10.99 -3.90 4.57
N SER A 36 11.28 -4.91 5.38
CA SER A 36 11.36 -4.77 6.84
C SER A 36 12.41 -3.74 7.27
N LYS A 37 13.48 -3.61 6.51
CA LYS A 37 14.55 -2.63 6.78
C LYS A 37 14.12 -1.18 6.56
N LEU A 38 13.07 -0.95 5.76
CA LEU A 38 12.57 0.40 5.48
C LEU A 38 11.86 1.02 6.69
N HIS A 39 11.29 0.19 7.55
CA HIS A 39 10.54 0.63 8.71
C HIS A 39 10.77 -0.34 9.87
N PRO A 40 12.00 -0.38 10.45
CA PRO A 40 12.39 -1.41 11.42
C PRO A 40 11.54 -1.40 12.70
N ASP A 41 10.99 -0.24 13.08
CA ASP A 41 10.16 -0.11 14.28
C ASP A 41 8.67 -0.34 14.00
N ALA A 42 8.30 -0.73 12.77
CA ALA A 42 6.90 -0.98 12.42
C ALA A 42 6.36 -2.18 13.20
N ALA A 43 5.39 -1.92 14.08
CA ALA A 43 4.66 -2.96 14.78
C ALA A 43 3.39 -3.30 14.01
N TYR A 44 3.49 -4.28 13.10
CA TYR A 44 2.31 -4.75 12.39
C TYR A 44 1.40 -5.55 13.31
N GLY A 45 0.09 -5.33 13.17
CA GLY A 45 -0.93 -6.12 13.85
C GLY A 45 -1.09 -7.51 13.24
N SER A 46 -2.17 -8.20 13.58
CA SER A 46 -2.41 -9.59 13.18
C SER A 46 -3.28 -9.77 11.94
N GLY A 47 -3.37 -8.76 11.08
CA GLY A 47 -4.01 -8.86 9.77
C GLY A 47 -5.43 -8.38 9.69
N GLY A 48 -6.02 -8.49 8.50
CA GLY A 48 -7.19 -7.72 8.07
C GLY A 48 -8.42 -7.72 8.98
N ARG A 49 -8.86 -8.88 9.49
CA ARG A 49 -10.07 -8.96 10.33
C ARG A 49 -9.91 -8.25 11.66
N GLN A 50 -8.74 -8.36 12.28
CA GLN A 50 -8.49 -7.68 13.54
C GLN A 50 -8.34 -6.17 13.36
N ALA A 51 -7.71 -5.73 12.28
CA ALA A 51 -7.63 -4.31 11.96
C ALA A 51 -9.03 -3.71 11.78
N VAL A 52 -9.92 -4.40 11.07
CA VAL A 52 -11.32 -3.98 10.90
C VAL A 52 -12.04 -3.88 12.25
N ALA A 53 -11.87 -4.89 13.12
CA ALA A 53 -12.49 -4.88 14.44
C ALA A 53 -11.97 -3.74 15.33
N GLN A 54 -10.64 -3.49 15.31
CA GLN A 54 -10.01 -2.43 16.10
C GLN A 54 -10.42 -1.02 15.67
N ALA A 55 -10.74 -0.83 14.39
CA ALA A 55 -11.16 0.48 13.88
C ALA A 55 -12.67 0.72 13.94
N GLY A 56 -13.41 -0.08 14.68
CA GLY A 56 -14.85 0.10 14.83
C GLY A 56 -15.68 -0.35 13.65
N GLY A 57 -15.11 -1.12 12.74
CA GLY A 57 -15.84 -1.82 11.69
C GLY A 57 -16.14 -1.04 10.41
N ASP A 58 -15.58 0.17 10.21
CA ASP A 58 -15.73 0.89 8.93
C ASP A 58 -14.55 0.64 8.00
N PRO A 59 -14.69 -0.25 6.98
CA PRO A 59 -13.59 -0.55 6.05
C PRO A 59 -13.14 0.66 5.22
N GLN A 60 -14.02 1.60 4.93
CA GLN A 60 -13.68 2.79 4.15
C GLN A 60 -12.75 3.72 4.93
N GLN A 61 -12.99 3.89 6.22
CA GLN A 61 -12.12 4.68 7.10
C GLN A 61 -10.73 4.07 7.23
N LEU A 62 -10.64 2.75 7.29
CA LEU A 62 -9.39 2.02 7.39
C LEU A 62 -8.49 2.20 6.16
N ARG A 63 -9.09 2.27 4.99
CA ARG A 63 -8.40 2.29 3.69
C ARG A 63 -8.35 3.68 3.07
N ALA A 64 -8.76 4.71 3.79
CA ALA A 64 -8.62 6.09 3.34
C ALA A 64 -7.18 6.56 3.54
N PRO A 65 -6.45 6.94 2.49
CA PRO A 65 -5.10 7.49 2.62
C PRO A 65 -5.09 8.75 3.49
N ARG A 66 -4.09 8.85 4.38
CA ARG A 66 -4.01 9.91 5.39
C ARG A 66 -2.60 10.50 5.44
N ARG A 67 -2.51 11.75 5.93
CA ARG A 67 -1.24 12.47 6.11
C ARG A 67 -0.66 12.35 7.51
N ASP A 68 -1.42 11.80 8.47
CA ASP A 68 -1.12 11.86 9.90
C ASP A 68 -0.70 10.51 10.51
N LEU A 69 -0.28 9.56 9.67
CA LEU A 69 0.20 8.25 10.10
C LEU A 69 1.68 8.12 9.74
N PRO A 70 2.62 8.37 10.67
CA PRO A 70 4.05 8.29 10.36
C PRO A 70 4.45 6.93 9.77
N GLY A 71 5.00 6.94 8.56
CA GLY A 71 5.46 5.74 7.87
C GLY A 71 4.37 4.88 7.22
N PHE A 72 3.09 5.22 7.38
CA PHE A 72 1.97 4.46 6.82
C PHE A 72 1.02 5.36 6.03
N VAL A 73 0.49 4.84 4.93
CA VAL A 73 -0.46 5.60 4.09
C VAL A 73 -1.90 5.47 4.58
N THR A 74 -2.24 4.38 5.26
CA THR A 74 -3.58 4.12 5.79
C THR A 74 -3.49 3.39 7.13
N VAL A 75 -4.58 3.38 7.90
CA VAL A 75 -4.68 2.56 9.11
C VAL A 75 -4.54 1.07 8.76
N TYR A 76 -5.14 0.64 7.65
CA TYR A 76 -5.09 -0.77 7.21
C TYR A 76 -3.66 -1.23 6.88
N ALA A 77 -2.80 -0.33 6.40
CA ALA A 77 -1.39 -0.62 6.12
C ALA A 77 -0.64 -1.12 7.38
N GLN A 78 -1.11 -0.73 8.56
CA GLN A 78 -0.50 -1.16 9.84
C GLN A 78 -0.82 -2.62 10.19
N SER A 79 -1.70 -3.30 9.45
CA SER A 79 -2.17 -4.63 9.80
C SER A 79 -1.16 -5.73 9.47
N ALA A 80 -0.41 -5.61 8.39
CA ALA A 80 0.59 -6.58 7.97
C ALA A 80 1.50 -5.98 6.90
N ALA A 81 2.70 -6.52 6.73
CA ALA A 81 3.66 -6.02 5.75
C ALA A 81 3.13 -6.11 4.31
N GLU A 82 2.50 -7.22 3.94
CA GLU A 82 1.88 -7.39 2.61
C GLU A 82 0.72 -6.42 2.37
N GLU A 83 -0.04 -6.10 3.40
CA GLU A 83 -1.11 -5.11 3.32
C GLU A 83 -0.54 -3.70 3.16
N ASP A 84 0.53 -3.39 3.87
CA ASP A 84 1.25 -2.12 3.75
C ASP A 84 1.74 -1.90 2.31
N ARG A 85 2.40 -2.89 1.69
CA ARG A 85 2.83 -2.79 0.29
C ARG A 85 1.66 -2.58 -0.66
N ALA A 86 0.57 -3.32 -0.47
CA ALA A 86 -0.62 -3.20 -1.31
C ALA A 86 -1.31 -1.83 -1.16
N GLU A 87 -1.38 -1.29 0.05
CA GLU A 87 -1.93 0.04 0.31
C GLU A 87 -1.05 1.15 -0.29
N VAL A 88 0.27 1.00 -0.22
CA VAL A 88 1.20 1.93 -0.88
C VAL A 88 0.96 1.93 -2.39
N PHE A 89 0.87 0.76 -3.02
CA PHE A 89 0.62 0.66 -4.46
C PHE A 89 -0.71 1.31 -4.85
N ALA A 90 -1.78 1.01 -4.13
CA ALA A 90 -3.09 1.60 -4.40
C ALA A 90 -3.07 3.13 -4.25
N THR A 91 -2.37 3.65 -3.25
CA THR A 91 -2.21 5.09 -3.04
C THR A 91 -1.44 5.75 -4.20
N LEU A 92 -0.37 5.12 -4.67
CA LEU A 92 0.41 5.61 -5.80
C LEU A 92 -0.43 5.78 -7.07
N ILE A 93 -1.39 4.89 -7.30
CA ILE A 93 -2.24 4.92 -8.50
C ILE A 93 -3.46 5.82 -8.30
N GLU A 94 -4.22 5.60 -7.24
CA GLU A 94 -5.53 6.23 -7.04
C GLU A 94 -5.47 7.60 -6.36
N ARG A 95 -4.36 7.90 -5.70
CA ARG A 95 -4.17 9.15 -4.93
C ARG A 95 -2.83 9.81 -5.27
N HIS A 96 -2.55 9.94 -6.57
CA HIS A 96 -1.27 10.45 -7.06
C HIS A 96 -0.86 11.79 -6.42
N PRO A 97 -1.72 12.83 -6.31
CA PRO A 97 -1.32 14.08 -5.66
C PRO A 97 -0.94 13.90 -4.19
N LEU A 98 -1.71 13.09 -3.45
CA LEU A 98 -1.39 12.79 -2.04
C LEU A 98 -0.11 11.97 -1.92
N ALA A 99 0.11 11.01 -2.82
CA ALA A 99 1.33 10.22 -2.83
C ALA A 99 2.57 11.11 -2.99
N LEU A 100 2.53 12.08 -3.89
CA LEU A 100 3.62 13.05 -4.07
C LEU A 100 3.87 13.88 -2.80
N GLU A 101 2.81 14.33 -2.13
CA GLU A 101 2.93 15.05 -0.85
C GLU A 101 3.58 14.18 0.23
N LEU A 102 3.14 12.93 0.36
CA LEU A 102 3.68 12.00 1.36
C LEU A 102 5.14 11.65 1.08
N ILE A 103 5.49 11.44 -0.18
CA ILE A 103 6.89 11.19 -0.60
C ILE A 103 7.76 12.38 -0.21
N ALA A 104 7.27 13.61 -0.38
CA ALA A 104 8.02 14.82 -0.04
C ALA A 104 8.17 15.05 1.46
N SER A 105 7.22 14.57 2.28
CA SER A 105 7.13 14.91 3.70
C SER A 105 7.52 13.79 4.66
N ASP A 106 7.50 12.53 4.21
CA ASP A 106 7.77 11.36 5.06
C ASP A 106 8.82 10.46 4.41
N PRO A 107 10.06 10.45 4.94
CA PRO A 107 11.14 9.64 4.37
C PRO A 107 10.88 8.13 4.35
N VAL A 108 10.13 7.61 5.33
CA VAL A 108 9.77 6.19 5.39
C VAL A 108 8.77 5.86 4.29
N ILE A 109 7.74 6.68 4.12
CA ILE A 109 6.79 6.52 3.02
C ILE A 109 7.50 6.67 1.67
N ALA A 110 8.41 7.63 1.52
CA ALA A 110 9.20 7.80 0.30
C ALA A 110 9.98 6.52 -0.05
N ALA A 111 10.62 5.90 0.93
CA ALA A 111 11.37 4.66 0.73
C ALA A 111 10.43 3.50 0.36
N LYS A 112 9.27 3.39 1.00
CA LYS A 112 8.24 2.39 0.69
C LYS A 112 7.69 2.56 -0.73
N CYS A 113 7.40 3.80 -1.14
CA CYS A 113 6.94 4.10 -2.50
C CYS A 113 8.00 3.71 -3.53
N SER A 114 9.26 4.07 -3.30
CA SER A 114 10.36 3.70 -4.20
C SER A 114 10.49 2.18 -4.32
N PHE A 115 10.39 1.46 -3.21
CA PHE A 115 10.42 -0.01 -3.20
C PHE A 115 9.31 -0.62 -4.05
N VAL A 116 8.08 -0.14 -3.87
CA VAL A 116 6.91 -0.65 -4.62
C VAL A 116 7.03 -0.31 -6.11
N LEU A 117 7.46 0.91 -6.45
CA LEU A 117 7.67 1.30 -7.84
C LEU A 117 8.76 0.46 -8.52
N ASP A 118 9.86 0.17 -7.81
CA ASP A 118 10.91 -0.71 -8.33
C ASP A 118 10.40 -2.15 -8.53
N ALA A 119 9.54 -2.62 -7.63
CA ALA A 119 8.94 -3.95 -7.73
C ALA A 119 8.06 -4.07 -8.98
N VAL A 120 7.18 -3.10 -9.23
CA VAL A 120 6.32 -3.12 -10.43
C VAL A 120 7.11 -2.91 -11.71
N GLU A 121 8.18 -2.12 -11.67
CA GLU A 121 9.10 -1.93 -12.80
C GLU A 121 9.78 -3.24 -13.20
N ARG A 122 10.11 -4.10 -12.25
CA ARG A 122 10.68 -5.43 -12.50
C ARG A 122 9.70 -6.34 -13.23
N ILE A 123 8.40 -6.21 -12.95
CA ILE A 123 7.35 -7.02 -13.61
C ILE A 123 7.04 -6.46 -15.00
N HIS A 124 6.94 -5.14 -15.10
CA HIS A 124 6.58 -4.47 -16.35
C HIS A 124 7.45 -3.22 -16.55
N PRO A 125 8.55 -3.34 -17.29
CA PRO A 125 9.44 -2.21 -17.56
C PRO A 125 8.69 -1.02 -18.18
N GLY A 126 8.96 0.19 -17.67
CA GLY A 126 8.26 1.41 -18.06
C GLY A 126 7.05 1.76 -17.18
N MET A 127 6.67 0.90 -16.24
CA MET A 127 5.51 1.12 -15.38
C MET A 127 5.66 2.37 -14.52
N ARG A 128 6.83 2.59 -13.95
CA ARG A 128 7.09 3.75 -13.09
C ARG A 128 6.79 5.07 -13.83
N GLU A 129 7.34 5.22 -15.03
CA GLU A 129 7.10 6.39 -15.87
C GLU A 129 5.63 6.50 -16.27
N ALA A 130 5.00 5.39 -16.64
CA ALA A 130 3.58 5.35 -17.02
C ALA A 130 2.67 5.79 -15.86
N LEU A 131 3.05 5.53 -14.62
CA LEU A 131 2.31 5.96 -13.44
C LEU A 131 2.61 7.42 -13.04
N GLY A 132 3.57 8.07 -13.69
CA GLY A 132 3.90 9.47 -13.43
C GLY A 132 4.90 9.71 -12.31
N TYR A 133 5.81 8.76 -12.06
CA TYR A 133 6.82 8.87 -11.01
C TYR A 133 8.25 8.83 -11.52
#